data_08cdb249a3d6ebb4d541a052c0e0123b
#
_entry.id   08cdb249a3d6ebb4d541a052c0e0123b
#
_cell.length_a   1.000
_cell.length_b   1.000
_cell.length_c   1.000
_cell.angle_alpha   90.00
_cell.angle_beta   90.00
_cell.angle_gamma   90.00
#
_symmetry.space_group_name_H-M   'P 1'
#
loop_
_entity.id
_entity.type
_entity.pdbx_description
1 polymer ?
#
loop_
_entity_poly.entity_id
_entity_poly.type
_entity_poly.pdbx_seq_one_letter_code
_entity_poly.pdbx_strand_id
1 'polypeptide(L)'
;MKLGLGIREPTEERMRYVKQLGGDGVTCFAQAMPGYASRGYATADDFRALKRSIESYELELLAVRLDYRATFGVLHGRPERDLEIDNICATITSAGQAGVPTVFYNLTSWRSLSTSWSNTPGTPPSGEGDLGVGSGPGRYQRAVGRGGAVLLTHSTSRAAQDAERAGSEAVAPQGQASAEEMWDRIGYMYERIIPVAEEAGVNVGAHPDDPPEVHYRGVEQILNSLEGLKRLTELVPSPRNGLLFCIGTLHEMGEDTMAAIEYFLQRGKIFSAHFRNPSGTMPQGGYQEDFLDEGDLDMPAVMRLFHRYDYQGVLDPDHAVGIVGDEGGRLGFAWELGYMKALIAAVRSEQ
;
A
#
# COMPACT_ATOMS: atom_id res chain seq x y z
N MET A 1 -5.67 -7.22 -16.45
CA MET A 1 -4.58 -7.01 -15.47
C MET A 1 -3.54 -6.07 -16.06
N LYS A 2 -3.16 -5.04 -15.32
CA LYS A 2 -2.07 -4.10 -15.64
C LYS A 2 -0.92 -4.35 -14.67
N LEU A 3 0.32 -4.24 -15.16
CA LEU A 3 1.52 -4.33 -14.35
C LEU A 3 1.97 -2.93 -13.96
N GLY A 4 1.95 -2.61 -12.67
CA GLY A 4 2.31 -1.32 -12.11
C GLY A 4 3.58 -1.33 -11.29
N LEU A 5 4.06 -0.14 -10.91
CA LEU A 5 5.05 0.05 -9.87
C LEU A 5 4.76 1.32 -9.09
N GLY A 6 4.84 1.23 -7.75
CA GLY A 6 4.76 2.38 -6.87
C GLY A 6 6.01 3.27 -7.00
N ILE A 7 5.83 4.60 -7.15
CA ILE A 7 6.93 5.55 -7.31
C ILE A 7 6.65 6.83 -6.53
N ARG A 8 7.58 7.23 -5.65
CA ARG A 8 7.46 8.49 -4.89
C ARG A 8 7.69 9.71 -5.75
N GLU A 9 8.74 9.70 -6.55
CA GLU A 9 9.12 10.81 -7.41
C GLU A 9 9.25 10.32 -8.85
N PRO A 10 8.37 10.74 -9.76
CA PRO A 10 8.37 10.30 -11.15
C PRO A 10 9.45 11.01 -11.97
N THR A 11 10.72 10.73 -11.67
CA THR A 11 11.86 11.22 -12.45
C THR A 11 11.94 10.51 -13.80
N GLU A 12 12.60 11.14 -14.79
CA GLU A 12 12.84 10.53 -16.10
C GLU A 12 13.46 9.14 -15.99
N GLU A 13 14.48 9.00 -15.14
CA GLU A 13 15.18 7.72 -14.94
C GLU A 13 14.23 6.63 -14.45
N ARG A 14 13.38 6.94 -13.46
CA ARG A 14 12.42 5.99 -12.90
C ARG A 14 11.32 5.63 -13.89
N MET A 15 10.83 6.60 -14.68
CA MET A 15 9.84 6.34 -15.72
C MET A 15 10.42 5.43 -16.82
N ARG A 16 11.64 5.72 -17.27
CA ARG A 16 12.36 4.85 -18.22
C ARG A 16 12.58 3.44 -17.67
N TYR A 17 12.96 3.33 -16.39
CA TYR A 17 13.13 2.04 -15.73
C TYR A 17 11.84 1.20 -15.76
N VAL A 18 10.70 1.75 -15.35
CA VAL A 18 9.41 1.04 -15.40
C VAL A 18 9.06 0.63 -16.83
N LYS A 19 9.23 1.54 -17.79
CA LYS A 19 8.94 1.25 -19.20
C LYS A 19 9.84 0.15 -19.77
N GLN A 20 11.14 0.16 -19.45
CA GLN A 20 12.11 -0.86 -19.90
C GLN A 20 11.77 -2.25 -19.35
N LEU A 21 11.24 -2.33 -18.14
CA LEU A 21 10.79 -3.60 -17.54
C LEU A 21 9.42 -4.07 -18.07
N GLY A 22 8.76 -3.23 -18.87
CA GLY A 22 7.48 -3.54 -19.49
C GLY A 22 6.29 -3.35 -18.55
N GLY A 23 6.41 -2.42 -17.58
CA GLY A 23 5.28 -1.95 -16.82
C GLY A 23 4.29 -1.15 -17.69
N ASP A 24 3.01 -1.24 -17.36
CA ASP A 24 1.93 -0.50 -18.03
C ASP A 24 1.81 0.92 -17.47
N GLY A 25 2.18 1.12 -16.20
CA GLY A 25 2.06 2.43 -15.55
C GLY A 25 2.62 2.46 -14.13
N VAL A 26 2.32 3.54 -13.43
CA VAL A 26 2.84 3.81 -12.08
C VAL A 26 1.72 4.25 -11.13
N THR A 27 1.87 3.88 -9.85
CA THR A 27 1.17 4.48 -8.72
C THR A 27 2.09 5.54 -8.11
N CYS A 28 1.66 6.80 -8.08
CA CYS A 28 2.44 7.89 -7.51
C CYS A 28 1.95 8.30 -6.13
N PHE A 29 2.84 8.84 -5.31
CA PHE A 29 2.45 9.47 -4.06
C PHE A 29 2.01 10.93 -4.30
N ALA A 30 1.02 11.39 -3.53
CA ALA A 30 0.49 12.73 -3.67
C ALA A 30 1.55 13.83 -3.45
N GLN A 31 2.60 13.53 -2.68
CA GLN A 31 3.73 14.42 -2.44
C GLN A 31 4.55 14.72 -3.72
N ALA A 32 4.43 13.89 -4.76
CA ALA A 32 5.03 14.17 -6.07
C ALA A 32 4.40 15.41 -6.75
N MET A 33 3.21 15.82 -6.32
CA MET A 33 2.51 16.96 -6.88
C MET A 33 2.92 18.26 -6.17
N PRO A 34 3.40 19.28 -6.91
CA PRO A 34 3.78 20.56 -6.33
C PRO A 34 2.67 21.20 -5.52
N GLY A 35 3.00 21.68 -4.32
CA GLY A 35 2.05 22.38 -3.45
C GLY A 35 1.11 21.47 -2.66
N TYR A 36 1.08 20.16 -2.89
CA TYR A 36 0.29 19.22 -2.08
C TYR A 36 0.64 19.35 -0.59
N ALA A 37 1.92 19.28 -0.24
CA ALA A 37 2.37 19.33 1.15
C ALA A 37 1.97 20.64 1.87
N SER A 38 1.87 21.75 1.17
CA SER A 38 1.50 23.06 1.75
C SER A 38 0.00 23.28 1.83
N ARG A 39 -0.78 22.73 0.89
CA ARG A 39 -2.24 22.86 0.85
C ARG A 39 -2.96 21.75 1.61
N GLY A 40 -2.36 20.57 1.71
CA GLY A 40 -2.98 19.35 2.24
C GLY A 40 -3.83 18.58 1.22
N TYR A 41 -4.02 19.09 -0.01
CA TYR A 41 -4.77 18.44 -1.09
C TYR A 41 -4.15 18.71 -2.46
N ALA A 42 -4.47 17.83 -3.43
CA ALA A 42 -4.09 17.98 -4.82
C ALA A 42 -5.19 18.65 -5.63
N THR A 43 -4.82 19.53 -6.56
CA THR A 43 -5.73 20.16 -7.50
C THR A 43 -5.83 19.36 -8.80
N ALA A 44 -6.88 19.61 -9.59
CA ALA A 44 -7.03 18.97 -10.91
C ALA A 44 -5.86 19.31 -11.85
N ASP A 45 -5.28 20.50 -11.72
CA ASP A 45 -4.12 20.89 -12.54
C ASP A 45 -2.85 20.17 -12.13
N ASP A 46 -2.67 19.92 -10.81
CA ASP A 46 -1.57 19.08 -10.31
C ASP A 46 -1.66 17.66 -10.90
N PHE A 47 -2.85 17.05 -10.85
CA PHE A 47 -3.09 15.73 -11.44
C PHE A 47 -2.85 15.71 -12.94
N ARG A 48 -3.35 16.70 -13.68
CA ARG A 48 -3.13 16.80 -15.13
C ARG A 48 -1.66 16.96 -15.48
N ALA A 49 -0.92 17.74 -14.70
CA ALA A 49 0.52 17.92 -14.88
C ALA A 49 1.28 16.62 -14.64
N LEU A 50 0.99 15.93 -13.53
CA LEU A 50 1.59 14.64 -13.20
C LEU A 50 1.28 13.59 -14.29
N LYS A 51 0.01 13.49 -14.69
CA LYS A 51 -0.45 12.55 -15.71
C LYS A 51 0.26 12.78 -17.04
N ARG A 52 0.31 14.02 -17.54
CA ARG A 52 1.04 14.36 -18.79
C ARG A 52 2.52 13.99 -18.71
N SER A 53 3.17 14.23 -17.57
CA SER A 53 4.57 13.87 -17.36
C SER A 53 4.78 12.36 -17.49
N ILE A 54 3.92 11.54 -16.88
CA ILE A 54 4.01 10.08 -16.93
C ILE A 54 3.67 9.56 -18.33
N GLU A 55 2.61 10.08 -18.95
CA GLU A 55 2.18 9.70 -20.30
C GLU A 55 3.22 10.02 -21.38
N SER A 56 4.09 11.00 -21.17
CA SER A 56 5.21 11.30 -22.07
C SER A 56 6.23 10.17 -22.19
N TYR A 57 6.23 9.23 -21.24
CA TYR A 57 7.03 8.00 -21.27
C TYR A 57 6.22 6.77 -21.72
N GLU A 58 5.03 6.96 -22.29
CA GLU A 58 4.11 5.89 -22.67
C GLU A 58 3.73 4.98 -21.49
N LEU A 59 3.57 5.56 -20.30
CA LEU A 59 3.09 4.93 -19.07
C LEU A 59 1.77 5.57 -18.65
N GLU A 60 0.95 4.83 -17.91
CA GLU A 60 -0.28 5.35 -17.32
C GLU A 60 -0.07 5.80 -15.87
N LEU A 61 -0.74 6.87 -15.44
CA LEU A 61 -0.94 7.14 -14.01
C LEU A 61 -2.09 6.27 -13.51
N LEU A 62 -1.76 5.15 -12.89
CA LEU A 62 -2.71 4.11 -12.48
C LEU A 62 -3.49 4.49 -11.22
N ALA A 63 -2.81 5.09 -10.26
CA ALA A 63 -3.41 5.57 -9.02
C ALA A 63 -2.53 6.64 -8.36
N VAL A 64 -3.11 7.33 -7.38
CA VAL A 64 -2.36 8.19 -6.46
C VAL A 64 -2.59 7.74 -5.03
N ARG A 65 -1.51 7.59 -4.26
CA ARG A 65 -1.53 7.27 -2.84
C ARG A 65 -1.35 8.54 -2.02
N LEU A 66 -2.26 8.77 -1.08
CA LEU A 66 -2.18 9.92 -0.17
C LEU A 66 -1.01 9.77 0.81
N ASP A 67 -0.58 10.90 1.36
CA ASP A 67 0.36 10.91 2.49
C ASP A 67 -0.25 10.17 3.68
N TYR A 68 0.57 9.40 4.40
CA TYR A 68 0.13 8.71 5.62
C TYR A 68 -0.43 9.67 6.68
N ARG A 69 -0.06 10.96 6.63
CA ARG A 69 -0.58 12.00 7.53
C ARG A 69 -1.96 12.51 7.13
N ALA A 70 -2.45 12.17 5.94
CA ALA A 70 -3.74 12.66 5.45
C ALA A 70 -4.93 12.22 6.31
N THR A 71 -4.76 11.18 7.12
CA THR A 71 -5.80 10.62 8.01
C THR A 71 -5.41 10.71 9.50
N PHE A 72 -4.33 11.39 9.84
CA PHE A 72 -3.78 11.36 11.19
C PHE A 72 -4.73 11.96 12.23
N GLY A 73 -5.33 13.10 11.97
CA GLY A 73 -6.33 13.73 12.85
C GLY A 73 -7.60 12.89 12.96
N VAL A 74 -8.01 12.23 11.87
CA VAL A 74 -9.13 11.29 11.88
C VAL A 74 -8.85 10.14 12.85
N LEU A 75 -7.73 9.44 12.66
CA LEU A 75 -7.37 8.27 13.48
C LEU A 75 -7.20 8.61 14.96
N HIS A 76 -6.71 9.81 15.27
CA HIS A 76 -6.51 10.26 16.65
C HIS A 76 -7.67 11.10 17.21
N GLY A 77 -8.81 11.21 16.50
CA GLY A 77 -9.97 11.97 16.95
C GLY A 77 -9.69 13.45 17.23
N ARG A 78 -8.79 14.07 16.48
CA ARG A 78 -8.33 15.44 16.68
C ARG A 78 -9.28 16.47 16.04
N PRO A 79 -9.23 17.74 16.48
CA PRO A 79 -10.01 18.80 15.85
C PRO A 79 -9.75 18.98 14.36
N GLU A 80 -8.52 18.69 13.88
CA GLU A 80 -8.11 18.83 12.48
C GLU A 80 -8.75 17.79 11.54
N ARG A 81 -9.40 16.76 12.08
CA ARG A 81 -10.01 15.67 11.30
C ARG A 81 -10.95 16.14 10.20
N ASP A 82 -11.73 17.21 10.47
CA ASP A 82 -12.69 17.71 9.48
C ASP A 82 -11.97 18.36 8.30
N LEU A 83 -10.90 19.13 8.54
CA LEU A 83 -10.05 19.67 7.50
C LEU A 83 -9.34 18.58 6.69
N GLU A 84 -8.85 17.54 7.36
CA GLU A 84 -8.24 16.38 6.65
C GLU A 84 -9.24 15.68 5.73
N ILE A 85 -10.47 15.46 6.20
CA ILE A 85 -11.53 14.87 5.39
C ILE A 85 -11.88 15.76 4.20
N ASP A 86 -12.01 17.07 4.41
CA ASP A 86 -12.28 18.04 3.34
C ASP A 86 -11.15 18.03 2.28
N ASN A 87 -9.89 17.93 2.71
CA ASN A 87 -8.73 17.81 1.83
C ASN A 87 -8.74 16.50 1.02
N ILE A 88 -9.14 15.40 1.65
CA ILE A 88 -9.32 14.11 0.96
C ILE A 88 -10.43 14.22 -0.09
N CYS A 89 -11.58 14.80 0.26
CA CYS A 89 -12.69 15.04 -0.67
C CYS A 89 -12.27 15.93 -1.85
N ALA A 90 -11.55 17.01 -1.59
CA ALA A 90 -11.02 17.89 -2.63
C ALA A 90 -10.04 17.16 -3.55
N THR A 91 -9.20 16.29 -3.00
CA THR A 91 -8.26 15.46 -3.79
C THR A 91 -9.00 14.45 -4.66
N ILE A 92 -10.01 13.76 -4.12
CA ILE A 92 -10.85 12.80 -4.87
C ILE A 92 -11.58 13.50 -6.03
N THR A 93 -12.22 14.65 -5.77
CA THR A 93 -12.89 15.45 -6.80
C THR A 93 -11.93 15.87 -7.90
N SER A 94 -10.74 16.34 -7.52
CA SER A 94 -9.69 16.75 -8.45
C SER A 94 -9.15 15.60 -9.30
N ALA A 95 -9.01 14.41 -8.70
CA ALA A 95 -8.62 13.19 -9.40
C ALA A 95 -9.63 12.83 -10.49
N GLY A 96 -10.94 12.86 -10.17
CA GLY A 96 -12.02 12.63 -11.15
C GLY A 96 -11.99 13.63 -12.29
N GLN A 97 -11.82 14.93 -12.00
CA GLN A 97 -11.71 15.98 -13.02
C GLN A 97 -10.51 15.83 -13.95
N ALA A 98 -9.45 15.17 -13.48
CA ALA A 98 -8.24 14.87 -14.25
C ALA A 98 -8.28 13.49 -14.94
N GLY A 99 -9.31 12.68 -14.68
CA GLY A 99 -9.41 11.32 -15.19
C GLY A 99 -8.38 10.37 -14.56
N VAL A 100 -8.08 10.56 -13.27
CA VAL A 100 -7.27 9.61 -12.48
C VAL A 100 -8.23 8.64 -11.79
N PRO A 101 -8.09 7.32 -12.03
CA PRO A 101 -9.15 6.38 -11.69
C PRO A 101 -9.23 6.03 -10.20
N THR A 102 -8.13 6.17 -9.45
CA THR A 102 -8.04 5.61 -8.11
C THR A 102 -7.18 6.46 -7.17
N VAL A 103 -7.66 6.63 -5.94
CA VAL A 103 -6.94 7.24 -4.83
C VAL A 103 -6.82 6.22 -3.70
N PHE A 104 -5.59 5.98 -3.23
CA PHE A 104 -5.30 5.07 -2.12
C PHE A 104 -4.84 5.83 -0.88
N TYR A 105 -5.09 5.23 0.28
CA TYR A 105 -4.63 5.74 1.57
C TYR A 105 -4.40 4.60 2.56
N ASN A 106 -3.67 4.91 3.62
CA ASN A 106 -3.47 4.02 4.76
C ASN A 106 -4.22 4.58 5.97
N LEU A 107 -4.79 3.67 6.75
CA LEU A 107 -5.46 3.98 8.02
C LEU A 107 -4.55 3.61 9.23
N THR A 108 -3.27 3.59 9.01
CA THR A 108 -2.27 3.30 10.04
C THR A 108 -1.79 4.58 10.70
N SER A 109 -1.72 4.60 12.01
CA SER A 109 -1.24 5.73 12.81
C SER A 109 0.28 5.93 12.69
N TRP A 110 0.76 6.35 11.53
CA TRP A 110 2.16 6.70 11.34
C TRP A 110 2.40 8.13 11.82
N ARG A 111 3.02 8.26 12.99
CA ARG A 111 3.55 9.56 13.39
C ARG A 111 4.85 9.79 12.64
N SER A 112 4.80 10.75 11.75
CA SER A 112 6.02 11.32 11.22
C SER A 112 6.86 10.34 10.42
N LEU A 113 6.62 10.37 9.17
CA LEU A 113 7.71 10.42 8.23
C LEU A 113 8.54 11.70 8.49
N SER A 114 8.81 12.04 9.77
CA SER A 114 9.74 13.09 10.09
C SER A 114 11.10 12.62 9.67
N THR A 115 11.50 13.01 8.49
CA THR A 115 12.83 13.53 8.14
C THR A 115 14.06 12.71 8.50
N SER A 116 13.96 11.60 9.16
CA SER A 116 15.09 10.73 9.42
C SER A 116 14.91 9.36 8.77
N TRP A 117 14.66 9.36 7.50
CA TRP A 117 15.20 8.30 6.67
C TRP A 117 16.72 8.52 6.70
N SER A 118 17.33 8.25 7.85
CA SER A 118 18.76 8.38 7.98
C SER A 118 19.36 7.29 7.12
N ASN A 119 19.92 7.70 6.00
CA ASN A 119 21.04 7.01 5.39
C ASN A 119 22.13 6.91 6.46
N THR A 120 22.00 6.01 7.40
CA THR A 120 23.09 5.67 8.29
C THR A 120 24.11 5.00 7.40
N PRO A 121 25.30 5.57 7.20
CA PRO A 121 26.32 4.98 6.37
C PRO A 121 26.58 3.54 6.81
N GLY A 122 26.54 2.59 5.88
CA GLY A 122 26.74 1.16 6.16
C GLY A 122 25.47 0.36 6.45
N THR A 123 24.29 0.98 6.41
CA THR A 123 23.04 0.25 6.41
C THR A 123 22.71 -0.11 4.96
N PRO A 124 22.64 -1.41 4.58
CA PRO A 124 22.17 -1.78 3.25
C PRO A 124 20.75 -1.22 3.05
N PRO A 125 20.34 -0.91 1.82
CA PRO A 125 19.03 -0.36 1.57
C PRO A 125 17.98 -1.28 2.20
N SER A 126 17.15 -0.73 3.07
CA SER A 126 15.85 -1.28 3.36
C SER A 126 15.11 -1.31 2.03
N GLY A 127 14.15 -2.19 1.81
CA GLY A 127 13.37 -2.29 0.57
C GLY A 127 12.71 -0.99 0.07
N GLU A 128 13.08 0.13 0.65
CA GLU A 128 12.81 1.50 0.25
C GLU A 128 13.83 2.07 -0.72
N GLY A 129 14.34 1.29 -1.57
CA GLY A 129 15.29 1.75 -2.53
C GLY A 129 14.94 3.07 -3.19
N ASP A 130 15.74 3.46 -4.12
CA ASP A 130 15.61 4.64 -4.94
C ASP A 130 14.20 4.83 -5.57
N LEU A 131 13.43 3.76 -5.69
CA LEU A 131 12.04 3.79 -6.17
C LEU A 131 11.04 4.26 -5.10
N GLY A 132 11.43 4.30 -3.84
CA GLY A 132 10.59 4.83 -2.76
C GLY A 132 9.44 3.93 -2.33
N VAL A 133 9.51 2.65 -2.68
CA VAL A 133 8.56 1.62 -2.26
C VAL A 133 9.24 0.76 -1.20
N GLY A 134 8.55 0.49 -0.11
CA GLY A 134 9.07 -0.35 0.96
C GLY A 134 8.65 0.10 2.36
N SER A 135 9.03 -0.70 3.33
CA SER A 135 8.69 -0.53 4.73
C SER A 135 9.34 0.67 5.39
N GLY A 136 8.58 1.39 6.17
CA GLY A 136 9.09 2.49 7.00
C GLY A 136 10.16 2.05 8.00
N PRO A 137 11.04 2.98 8.42
CA PRO A 137 12.14 2.66 9.30
C PRO A 137 11.64 2.15 10.66
N GLY A 138 12.22 1.04 11.12
CA GLY A 138 12.10 0.55 12.47
C GLY A 138 11.06 -0.53 12.75
N ARG A 139 10.15 -0.84 11.83
CA ARG A 139 9.16 -1.91 12.04
C ARG A 139 9.69 -3.30 11.68
N TYR A 140 10.63 -3.38 10.77
CA TYR A 140 11.16 -4.63 10.26
C TYR A 140 12.60 -4.88 10.73
N GLN A 141 12.88 -6.13 10.93
CA GLN A 141 14.24 -6.66 11.06
C GLN A 141 14.71 -7.19 9.71
N ARG A 142 15.96 -7.60 9.64
CA ARG A 142 16.53 -8.21 8.46
C ARG A 142 16.84 -9.66 8.71
N ALA A 143 16.51 -10.50 7.75
CA ALA A 143 16.90 -11.89 7.69
C ALA A 143 17.76 -12.12 6.46
N VAL A 144 18.40 -13.27 6.40
CA VAL A 144 19.24 -13.69 5.28
C VAL A 144 18.50 -14.78 4.50
N GLY A 145 18.14 -14.47 3.26
CA GLY A 145 17.49 -15.37 2.32
C GLY A 145 18.48 -16.15 1.45
N ARG A 146 17.98 -16.74 0.38
CA ARG A 146 18.79 -17.52 -0.57
C ARG A 146 19.95 -16.71 -1.12
N GLY A 147 21.12 -17.33 -1.22
CA GLY A 147 22.31 -16.70 -1.77
C GLY A 147 22.83 -15.49 -1.00
N GLY A 148 22.34 -15.27 0.24
CA GLY A 148 22.71 -14.10 1.05
C GLY A 148 21.84 -12.86 0.78
N ALA A 149 20.71 -13.00 0.10
CA ALA A 149 19.76 -11.91 -0.10
C ALA A 149 19.28 -11.34 1.24
N VAL A 150 19.00 -10.05 1.28
CA VAL A 150 18.47 -9.39 2.48
C VAL A 150 16.96 -9.35 2.42
N LEU A 151 16.33 -9.96 3.40
CA LEU A 151 14.88 -10.04 3.53
C LEU A 151 14.41 -9.15 4.68
N LEU A 152 13.18 -8.65 4.59
CA LEU A 152 12.51 -8.02 5.71
C LEU A 152 11.82 -9.10 6.55
N THR A 153 11.83 -8.93 7.86
CA THR A 153 11.14 -9.85 8.78
C THR A 153 10.50 -9.08 9.93
N HIS A 154 9.39 -9.58 10.41
CA HIS A 154 8.69 -9.03 11.56
C HIS A 154 8.26 -10.15 12.50
N SER A 155 8.25 -9.87 13.81
CA SER A 155 7.89 -10.88 14.82
C SER A 155 7.10 -10.27 15.97
N THR A 156 6.32 -11.10 16.64
CA THR A 156 5.57 -10.71 17.85
C THR A 156 6.48 -10.20 18.97
N SER A 157 7.70 -10.74 19.09
CA SER A 157 8.68 -10.27 20.05
C SER A 157 9.18 -8.86 19.72
N ARG A 158 9.26 -8.52 18.45
CA ARG A 158 9.61 -7.18 17.98
C ARG A 158 8.46 -6.20 18.20
N ALA A 159 7.24 -6.60 17.90
CA ALA A 159 6.04 -5.81 18.18
C ALA A 159 5.98 -5.40 19.67
N ALA A 160 6.26 -6.33 20.58
CA ALA A 160 6.32 -6.05 22.00
C ALA A 160 7.43 -5.05 22.37
N GLN A 161 8.64 -5.18 21.81
CA GLN A 161 9.75 -4.24 22.03
C GLN A 161 9.45 -2.84 21.48
N ASP A 162 8.80 -2.76 20.34
CA ASP A 162 8.42 -1.48 19.74
C ASP A 162 7.29 -0.82 20.51
N ALA A 163 6.33 -1.60 21.05
CA ALA A 163 5.31 -1.11 21.96
C ALA A 163 5.92 -0.54 23.25
N GLU A 164 6.92 -1.21 23.82
CA GLU A 164 7.65 -0.76 25.02
C GLU A 164 8.44 0.53 24.73
N ARG A 165 9.13 0.62 23.60
CA ARG A 165 9.82 1.83 23.16
C ARG A 165 8.85 2.97 22.84
N ALA A 166 7.73 2.68 22.19
CA ALA A 166 6.69 3.65 21.90
C ALA A 166 5.98 4.16 23.17
N GLY A 167 6.01 3.40 24.24
CA GLY A 167 5.51 3.83 25.55
C GLY A 167 6.16 5.11 26.10
N SER A 168 7.40 5.41 25.68
CA SER A 168 8.09 6.68 25.98
C SER A 168 7.80 7.79 24.96
N GLU A 169 7.32 7.44 23.78
CA GLU A 169 6.90 8.35 22.70
C GLU A 169 5.40 8.25 22.44
N ALA A 170 4.65 7.77 23.43
CA ALA A 170 3.22 7.49 23.33
C ALA A 170 2.47 8.67 22.71
N VAL A 171 1.89 8.42 21.62
CA VAL A 171 1.62 9.36 20.59
C VAL A 171 0.19 9.84 20.60
N ALA A 172 -0.64 9.21 21.40
CA ALA A 172 -1.97 9.71 21.61
C ALA A 172 -1.98 10.66 22.81
N PRO A 173 -1.85 11.99 22.60
CA PRO A 173 -2.03 12.96 23.71
C PRO A 173 -3.42 12.85 24.34
N GLN A 174 -4.33 12.08 23.72
CA GLN A 174 -5.73 11.93 24.11
C GLN A 174 -6.11 10.53 24.58
N GLY A 175 -5.12 9.66 24.84
CA GLY A 175 -5.37 8.30 25.33
C GLY A 175 -5.35 7.23 24.24
N GLN A 176 -5.53 5.97 24.67
CA GLN A 176 -5.65 4.83 23.78
C GLN A 176 -7.03 4.83 23.12
N ALA A 177 -7.09 4.51 21.82
CA ALA A 177 -8.35 4.32 21.12
C ALA A 177 -8.60 2.82 20.93
N SER A 178 -9.77 2.38 21.36
CA SER A 178 -10.26 1.02 21.12
C SER A 178 -10.67 0.77 19.68
N ALA A 179 -10.83 -0.48 19.28
CA ALA A 179 -11.31 -0.85 17.95
C ALA A 179 -12.67 -0.19 17.62
N GLU A 180 -13.60 -0.15 18.57
CA GLU A 180 -14.91 0.50 18.37
C GLU A 180 -14.75 2.00 18.09
N GLU A 181 -13.93 2.70 18.88
CA GLU A 181 -13.65 4.11 18.65
C GLU A 181 -12.97 4.35 17.28
N MET A 182 -12.11 3.42 16.86
CA MET A 182 -11.48 3.48 15.53
C MET A 182 -12.52 3.29 14.41
N TRP A 183 -13.46 2.35 14.59
CA TRP A 183 -14.56 2.16 13.63
C TRP A 183 -15.47 3.37 13.55
N ASP A 184 -15.80 4.01 14.66
CA ASP A 184 -16.59 5.26 14.69
C ASP A 184 -15.86 6.40 13.95
N ARG A 185 -14.57 6.56 14.19
CA ARG A 185 -13.75 7.60 13.53
C ARG A 185 -13.65 7.39 12.02
N ILE A 186 -13.44 6.15 11.61
CA ILE A 186 -13.35 5.79 10.19
C ILE A 186 -14.72 5.85 9.52
N GLY A 187 -15.79 5.43 10.22
CA GLY A 187 -17.17 5.59 9.76
C GLY A 187 -17.49 7.04 9.44
N TYR A 188 -17.17 7.95 10.35
CA TYR A 188 -17.35 9.40 10.18
C TYR A 188 -16.62 9.96 8.94
N MET A 189 -15.42 9.46 8.64
CA MET A 189 -14.70 9.82 7.41
C MET A 189 -15.36 9.21 6.18
N TYR A 190 -15.72 7.93 6.21
CA TYR A 190 -16.27 7.21 5.07
C TYR A 190 -17.62 7.74 4.62
N GLU A 191 -18.49 8.12 5.55
CA GLU A 191 -19.79 8.77 5.26
C GLU A 191 -19.63 10.07 4.44
N ARG A 192 -18.46 10.70 4.49
CA ARG A 192 -18.15 11.92 3.74
C ARG A 192 -17.39 11.68 2.45
N ILE A 193 -16.38 10.80 2.46
CA ILE A 193 -15.51 10.59 1.29
C ILE A 193 -16.15 9.69 0.23
N ILE A 194 -16.94 8.69 0.63
CA ILE A 194 -17.50 7.72 -0.33
C ILE A 194 -18.53 8.36 -1.28
N PRO A 195 -19.48 9.19 -0.84
CA PRO A 195 -20.36 9.90 -1.77
C PRO A 195 -19.61 10.80 -2.77
N VAL A 196 -18.54 11.46 -2.32
CA VAL A 196 -17.67 12.27 -3.21
C VAL A 196 -16.95 11.40 -4.23
N ALA A 197 -16.49 10.22 -3.82
CA ALA A 197 -15.86 9.26 -4.72
C ALA A 197 -16.82 8.73 -5.79
N GLU A 198 -18.09 8.49 -5.43
CA GLU A 198 -19.15 8.13 -6.38
C GLU A 198 -19.42 9.22 -7.40
N GLU A 199 -19.62 10.46 -6.94
CA GLU A 199 -19.87 11.62 -7.80
C GLU A 199 -18.69 11.89 -8.75
N ALA A 200 -17.46 11.78 -8.24
CA ALA A 200 -16.24 11.98 -9.03
C ALA A 200 -15.92 10.79 -9.96
N GLY A 201 -16.56 9.63 -9.78
CA GLY A 201 -16.25 8.40 -10.53
C GLY A 201 -14.88 7.79 -10.18
N VAL A 202 -14.34 8.10 -8.99
CA VAL A 202 -13.02 7.69 -8.53
C VAL A 202 -13.11 6.55 -7.53
N ASN A 203 -12.32 5.52 -7.69
CA ASN A 203 -12.19 4.47 -6.69
C ASN A 203 -11.37 4.98 -5.51
N VAL A 204 -11.80 4.65 -4.30
CA VAL A 204 -11.02 4.93 -3.09
C VAL A 204 -10.75 3.62 -2.36
N GLY A 205 -9.50 3.37 -2.02
CA GLY A 205 -9.09 2.11 -1.44
C GLY A 205 -8.13 2.29 -0.28
N ALA A 206 -8.39 1.55 0.81
CA ALA A 206 -7.48 1.46 1.93
C ALA A 206 -6.53 0.27 1.79
N HIS A 207 -5.29 0.46 2.24
CA HIS A 207 -4.33 -0.62 2.43
C HIS A 207 -4.59 -1.29 3.79
N PRO A 208 -4.47 -2.63 3.93
CA PRO A 208 -4.49 -3.29 5.23
C PRO A 208 -3.39 -2.76 6.15
N ASP A 209 -3.55 -2.99 7.45
CA ASP A 209 -2.50 -2.66 8.42
C ASP A 209 -1.28 -3.57 8.22
N ASP A 210 -0.11 -2.99 8.02
CA ASP A 210 1.12 -3.70 7.73
C ASP A 210 2.29 -3.11 8.58
N PRO A 211 2.89 -3.87 9.49
CA PRO A 211 2.52 -5.24 9.93
C PRO A 211 1.12 -5.32 10.55
N PRO A 212 0.42 -6.47 10.43
CA PRO A 212 -0.92 -6.65 10.98
C PRO A 212 -0.92 -6.89 12.50
N GLU A 213 -0.47 -5.89 13.24
CA GLU A 213 -0.48 -5.87 14.72
C GLU A 213 -1.86 -5.46 15.24
N VAL A 214 -2.19 -5.82 16.48
CA VAL A 214 -3.46 -5.40 17.11
C VAL A 214 -3.38 -3.96 17.58
N HIS A 215 -2.24 -3.56 18.12
CA HIS A 215 -2.03 -2.22 18.64
C HIS A 215 -0.82 -1.56 18.02
N TYR A 216 -0.98 -0.31 17.62
CA TYR A 216 0.14 0.47 17.14
C TYR A 216 0.04 1.92 17.64
N ARG A 217 1.05 2.34 18.41
CA ARG A 217 1.19 3.72 18.91
C ARG A 217 -0.07 4.29 19.57
N GLY A 218 -0.73 3.50 20.41
CA GLY A 218 -1.87 3.94 21.21
C GLY A 218 -3.22 3.91 20.50
N VAL A 219 -3.30 3.33 19.31
CA VAL A 219 -4.57 3.04 18.63
C VAL A 219 -4.64 1.57 18.27
N GLU A 220 -5.83 1.00 18.33
CA GLU A 220 -6.05 -0.32 17.79
C GLU A 220 -6.07 -0.27 16.27
N GLN A 221 -5.35 -1.20 15.64
CA GLN A 221 -5.40 -1.42 14.20
C GLN A 221 -6.61 -2.27 13.87
N ILE A 222 -7.43 -1.83 12.94
CA ILE A 222 -8.71 -2.47 12.62
C ILE A 222 -8.74 -3.13 11.25
N LEU A 223 -7.70 -2.93 10.45
CA LEU A 223 -7.51 -3.58 9.15
C LEU A 223 -6.45 -4.68 9.20
N ASN A 224 -6.32 -5.33 10.35
CA ASN A 224 -5.38 -6.41 10.63
C ASN A 224 -6.01 -7.81 10.53
N SER A 225 -7.18 -7.92 9.95
CA SER A 225 -7.91 -9.18 9.78
C SER A 225 -8.81 -9.14 8.54
N LEU A 226 -9.17 -10.30 8.02
CA LEU A 226 -10.12 -10.43 6.91
C LEU A 226 -11.47 -9.81 7.25
N GLU A 227 -11.95 -10.01 8.48
CA GLU A 227 -13.23 -9.42 8.94
C GLU A 227 -13.16 -7.89 9.00
N GLY A 228 -12.04 -7.30 9.42
CA GLY A 228 -11.83 -5.86 9.36
C GLY A 228 -11.91 -5.32 7.94
N LEU A 229 -11.27 -5.99 6.99
CA LEU A 229 -11.33 -5.59 5.57
C LEU A 229 -12.73 -5.73 4.97
N LYS A 230 -13.46 -6.80 5.31
CA LYS A 230 -14.88 -6.97 4.92
C LYS A 230 -15.72 -5.83 5.47
N ARG A 231 -15.65 -5.59 6.79
CA ARG A 231 -16.37 -4.50 7.46
C ARG A 231 -16.10 -3.15 6.81
N LEU A 232 -14.84 -2.85 6.47
CA LEU A 232 -14.48 -1.61 5.81
C LEU A 232 -15.18 -1.45 4.45
N THR A 233 -15.19 -2.48 3.62
CA THR A 233 -15.80 -2.41 2.28
C THR A 233 -17.34 -2.35 2.33
N GLU A 234 -17.94 -2.70 3.47
CA GLU A 234 -19.37 -2.69 3.73
C GLU A 234 -19.81 -1.49 4.59
N LEU A 235 -18.88 -0.74 5.18
CA LEU A 235 -19.16 0.38 6.10
C LEU A 235 -20.01 1.48 5.45
N VAL A 236 -19.69 1.84 4.21
CA VAL A 236 -20.55 2.63 3.32
C VAL A 236 -20.58 1.88 1.99
N PRO A 237 -21.66 1.13 1.71
CA PRO A 237 -21.76 0.32 0.51
C PRO A 237 -21.67 1.16 -0.76
N SER A 238 -20.67 0.91 -1.57
CA SER A 238 -20.43 1.62 -2.83
C SER A 238 -19.51 0.81 -3.75
N PRO A 239 -19.71 0.84 -5.06
CA PRO A 239 -18.74 0.27 -5.99
C PRO A 239 -17.40 1.01 -6.00
N ARG A 240 -17.34 2.21 -5.39
CA ARG A 240 -16.15 3.04 -5.29
C ARG A 240 -15.38 2.86 -3.98
N ASN A 241 -15.96 2.13 -3.01
CA ASN A 241 -15.30 1.74 -1.77
C ASN A 241 -14.66 0.36 -1.94
N GLY A 242 -13.35 0.24 -1.78
CA GLY A 242 -12.61 -1.01 -1.92
C GLY A 242 -11.20 -0.95 -1.31
N LEU A 243 -10.30 -1.73 -1.86
CA LEU A 243 -8.99 -1.98 -1.26
C LEU A 243 -7.83 -1.73 -2.25
N LEU A 244 -6.75 -1.21 -1.73
CA LEU A 244 -5.41 -1.56 -2.16
C LEU A 244 -5.08 -2.89 -1.46
N PHE A 245 -5.38 -4.00 -2.12
CA PHE A 245 -5.35 -5.33 -1.54
C PHE A 245 -3.91 -5.85 -1.45
N CYS A 246 -3.40 -6.08 -0.26
CA CYS A 246 -2.06 -6.63 -0.09
C CYS A 246 -2.13 -8.14 0.14
N ILE A 247 -1.69 -8.93 -0.85
CA ILE A 247 -1.69 -10.39 -0.78
C ILE A 247 -0.79 -10.87 0.35
N GLY A 248 0.42 -10.28 0.47
CA GLY A 248 1.34 -10.61 1.54
C GLY A 248 0.74 -10.34 2.92
N THR A 249 0.19 -9.15 3.14
CA THR A 249 -0.38 -8.80 4.45
C THR A 249 -1.53 -9.72 4.85
N LEU A 250 -2.36 -10.17 3.91
CA LEU A 250 -3.40 -11.16 4.18
C LEU A 250 -2.83 -12.49 4.67
N HIS A 251 -1.74 -12.94 4.05
CA HIS A 251 -1.02 -14.15 4.50
C HIS A 251 -0.40 -13.93 5.88
N GLU A 252 0.25 -12.80 6.09
CA GLU A 252 0.86 -12.40 7.37
C GLU A 252 -0.13 -12.40 8.54
N MET A 253 -1.40 -12.04 8.28
CA MET A 253 -2.52 -12.15 9.25
C MET A 253 -2.83 -13.60 9.65
N GLY A 254 -2.40 -14.60 8.88
CA GLY A 254 -2.77 -16.01 9.06
C GLY A 254 -4.12 -16.38 8.47
N GLU A 255 -4.63 -15.58 7.55
CA GLU A 255 -5.90 -15.80 6.88
C GLU A 255 -5.80 -16.75 5.69
N ASP A 256 -6.89 -17.38 5.28
CA ASP A 256 -6.96 -18.09 4.00
C ASP A 256 -6.89 -17.07 2.86
N THR A 257 -5.68 -16.81 2.41
CA THR A 257 -5.40 -15.78 1.41
C THR A 257 -6.11 -16.04 0.09
N MET A 258 -6.21 -17.30 -0.34
CA MET A 258 -6.89 -17.65 -1.59
C MET A 258 -8.40 -17.39 -1.51
N ALA A 259 -9.03 -17.79 -0.41
CA ALA A 259 -10.44 -17.52 -0.17
C ALA A 259 -10.71 -16.01 -0.02
N ALA A 260 -9.81 -15.25 0.61
CA ALA A 260 -9.92 -13.81 0.74
C ALA A 260 -9.83 -13.10 -0.62
N ILE A 261 -8.86 -13.47 -1.47
CA ILE A 261 -8.76 -12.95 -2.85
C ILE A 261 -10.05 -13.20 -3.61
N GLU A 262 -10.54 -14.44 -3.59
CA GLU A 262 -11.77 -14.82 -4.29
C GLU A 262 -12.98 -14.02 -3.80
N TYR A 263 -13.13 -13.86 -2.48
CA TYR A 263 -14.19 -13.08 -1.87
C TYR A 263 -14.25 -11.63 -2.39
N PHE A 264 -13.11 -10.94 -2.43
CA PHE A 264 -13.05 -9.55 -2.86
C PHE A 264 -13.10 -9.39 -4.39
N LEU A 265 -12.54 -10.34 -5.16
CA LEU A 265 -12.67 -10.35 -6.62
C LEU A 265 -14.12 -10.49 -7.06
N GLN A 266 -14.88 -11.41 -6.46
CA GLN A 266 -16.32 -11.61 -6.74
C GLN A 266 -17.15 -10.34 -6.50
N ARG A 267 -16.70 -9.46 -5.62
CA ARG A 267 -17.39 -8.22 -5.24
C ARG A 267 -16.83 -6.98 -5.93
N GLY A 268 -15.79 -7.13 -6.76
CA GLY A 268 -15.13 -6.01 -7.43
C GLY A 268 -14.47 -5.02 -6.45
N LYS A 269 -13.97 -5.51 -5.31
CA LYS A 269 -13.41 -4.67 -4.24
C LYS A 269 -11.89 -4.54 -4.26
N ILE A 270 -11.19 -5.21 -5.17
CA ILE A 270 -9.74 -5.07 -5.36
C ILE A 270 -9.50 -4.05 -6.47
N PHE A 271 -9.00 -2.87 -6.13
CA PHE A 271 -8.69 -1.83 -7.13
C PHE A 271 -7.24 -1.89 -7.58
N SER A 272 -6.32 -2.27 -6.69
CA SER A 272 -4.96 -2.68 -6.98
C SER A 272 -4.56 -3.78 -6.01
N ALA A 273 -3.59 -4.62 -6.36
CA ALA A 273 -3.08 -5.65 -5.48
C ALA A 273 -1.55 -5.62 -5.41
N HIS A 274 -1.02 -5.54 -4.18
CA HIS A 274 0.38 -5.78 -3.89
C HIS A 274 0.67 -7.27 -3.97
N PHE A 275 1.55 -7.64 -4.88
CA PHE A 275 1.87 -9.02 -5.21
C PHE A 275 3.13 -9.45 -4.45
N ARG A 276 2.95 -9.86 -3.18
CA ARG A 276 4.00 -10.30 -2.26
C ARG A 276 3.79 -11.75 -1.84
N ASN A 277 4.86 -12.45 -1.49
CA ASN A 277 4.82 -13.84 -1.06
C ASN A 277 5.67 -14.05 0.21
N PRO A 278 5.18 -13.69 1.39
CA PRO A 278 5.89 -13.95 2.63
C PRO A 278 5.80 -15.42 3.07
N SER A 279 6.72 -15.85 3.93
CA SER A 279 6.62 -17.08 4.69
C SER A 279 6.42 -16.83 6.18
N GLY A 280 5.63 -17.70 6.84
CA GLY A 280 5.18 -17.52 8.21
C GLY A 280 4.07 -16.53 8.38
N THR A 281 3.51 -16.46 9.58
CA THR A 281 2.37 -15.58 9.92
C THR A 281 2.51 -15.00 11.32
N MET A 282 1.85 -13.88 11.61
CA MET A 282 1.84 -13.29 12.95
C MET A 282 1.30 -14.25 14.02
N PRO A 283 0.23 -15.04 13.79
CA PRO A 283 -0.19 -16.07 14.73
C PRO A 283 0.84 -17.16 15.02
N GLN A 284 1.76 -17.42 14.08
CA GLN A 284 2.87 -18.38 14.26
C GLN A 284 4.13 -17.76 14.91
N GLY A 285 4.08 -16.46 15.22
CA GLY A 285 5.16 -15.75 15.90
C GLY A 285 5.91 -14.74 15.03
N GLY A 286 5.58 -14.63 13.77
CA GLY A 286 6.16 -13.68 12.84
C GLY A 286 6.22 -14.20 11.40
N TYR A 287 6.72 -13.35 10.52
CA TYR A 287 6.84 -13.64 9.09
C TYR A 287 8.11 -13.04 8.49
N GLN A 288 8.42 -13.44 7.29
CA GLN A 288 9.54 -12.99 6.49
C GLN A 288 9.07 -12.70 5.07
N GLU A 289 9.51 -11.58 4.51
CA GLU A 289 9.24 -11.18 3.13
C GLU A 289 10.21 -11.90 2.19
N ASP A 290 9.73 -12.95 1.55
CA ASP A 290 10.55 -13.78 0.68
C ASP A 290 10.48 -13.35 -0.79
N PHE A 291 11.29 -14.00 -1.62
CA PHE A 291 11.11 -13.92 -3.07
C PHE A 291 9.73 -14.44 -3.47
N LEU A 292 9.15 -13.90 -4.54
CA LEU A 292 7.82 -14.31 -5.02
C LEU A 292 7.70 -15.81 -5.31
N ASP A 293 8.82 -16.49 -5.54
CA ASP A 293 8.88 -17.93 -5.83
C ASP A 293 9.26 -18.81 -4.63
N GLU A 294 9.45 -18.23 -3.43
CA GLU A 294 9.92 -18.97 -2.24
C GLU A 294 8.99 -18.89 -1.01
N GLY A 295 8.06 -17.95 -0.95
CA GLY A 295 7.12 -17.84 0.18
C GLY A 295 6.07 -18.98 0.21
N ASP A 296 5.16 -18.90 1.17
CA ASP A 296 4.18 -19.95 1.46
C ASP A 296 3.04 -20.04 0.43
N LEU A 297 2.87 -19.04 -0.43
CA LEU A 297 1.78 -18.98 -1.40
C LEU A 297 2.19 -19.54 -2.77
N ASP A 298 1.31 -20.31 -3.41
CA ASP A 298 1.42 -20.67 -4.82
C ASP A 298 1.07 -19.45 -5.71
N MET A 299 2.06 -18.61 -6.00
CA MET A 299 1.86 -17.38 -6.78
C MET A 299 1.34 -17.62 -8.20
N PRO A 300 1.72 -18.70 -8.91
CA PRO A 300 1.02 -19.14 -10.11
C PRO A 300 -0.49 -19.39 -9.90
N ALA A 301 -0.89 -20.03 -8.81
CA ALA A 301 -2.32 -20.22 -8.50
C ALA A 301 -3.03 -18.91 -8.16
N VAL A 302 -2.37 -18.01 -7.43
CA VAL A 302 -2.84 -16.64 -7.20
C VAL A 302 -3.09 -15.94 -8.52
N MET A 303 -2.14 -15.97 -9.45
CA MET A 303 -2.28 -15.32 -10.76
C MET A 303 -3.43 -15.92 -11.58
N ARG A 304 -3.59 -17.27 -11.56
CA ARG A 304 -4.75 -17.93 -12.21
C ARG A 304 -6.07 -17.48 -11.61
N LEU A 305 -6.12 -17.22 -10.30
CA LEU A 305 -7.33 -16.72 -9.64
C LEU A 305 -7.71 -15.33 -10.15
N PHE A 306 -6.79 -14.38 -10.20
CA PHE A 306 -7.01 -13.07 -10.77
C PHE A 306 -7.46 -13.15 -12.25
N HIS A 307 -6.85 -14.04 -13.02
CA HIS A 307 -7.22 -14.26 -14.42
C HIS A 307 -8.64 -14.84 -14.57
N ARG A 308 -9.02 -15.82 -13.75
CA ARG A 308 -10.35 -16.45 -13.74
C ARG A 308 -11.48 -15.44 -13.55
N TYR A 309 -11.25 -14.44 -12.71
CA TYR A 309 -12.22 -13.36 -12.44
C TYR A 309 -12.10 -12.17 -13.38
N ASP A 310 -11.36 -12.30 -14.49
CA ASP A 310 -11.14 -11.23 -15.46
C ASP A 310 -10.72 -9.90 -14.81
N TYR A 311 -9.83 -9.96 -13.82
CA TYR A 311 -9.38 -8.78 -13.10
C TYR A 311 -8.72 -7.78 -14.03
N GLN A 312 -9.22 -6.53 -14.05
CA GLN A 312 -8.74 -5.46 -14.91
C GLN A 312 -7.88 -4.41 -14.17
N GLY A 313 -7.74 -4.56 -12.85
CA GLY A 313 -6.97 -3.65 -12.02
C GLY A 313 -5.45 -3.83 -12.16
N VAL A 314 -4.75 -3.25 -11.22
CA VAL A 314 -3.29 -3.18 -11.19
C VAL A 314 -2.73 -4.26 -10.26
N LEU A 315 -1.67 -4.93 -10.71
CA LEU A 315 -0.80 -5.77 -9.89
C LEU A 315 0.55 -5.07 -9.82
N ASP A 316 1.06 -4.82 -8.63
CA ASP A 316 2.37 -4.22 -8.43
C ASP A 316 3.16 -4.91 -7.30
N PRO A 317 4.48 -5.00 -7.44
CA PRO A 317 5.34 -5.45 -6.35
C PRO A 317 5.39 -4.36 -5.27
N ASP A 318 5.69 -4.76 -4.04
CA ASP A 318 5.73 -3.81 -2.91
C ASP A 318 7.06 -3.91 -2.15
N HIS A 319 7.31 -4.94 -1.37
CA HIS A 319 8.51 -5.10 -0.57
C HIS A 319 9.57 -5.97 -1.30
N ALA A 320 10.35 -5.37 -2.18
CA ALA A 320 11.37 -6.12 -2.91
C ALA A 320 12.52 -6.60 -2.01
N VAL A 321 13.00 -7.81 -2.28
CA VAL A 321 14.16 -8.39 -1.60
C VAL A 321 15.46 -7.68 -1.98
N GLY A 322 16.38 -7.55 -1.03
CA GLY A 322 17.69 -6.94 -1.28
C GLY A 322 18.66 -7.93 -1.94
N ILE A 323 18.95 -7.72 -3.22
CA ILE A 323 19.87 -8.55 -4.01
C ILE A 323 21.27 -7.98 -3.96
N VAL A 324 22.31 -8.82 -4.03
CA VAL A 324 23.71 -8.38 -4.06
C VAL A 324 23.97 -7.39 -5.20
N GLY A 325 24.55 -6.24 -4.86
CA GLY A 325 24.81 -5.16 -5.82
C GLY A 325 23.59 -4.27 -6.11
N ASP A 326 22.48 -4.49 -5.41
CA ASP A 326 21.28 -3.68 -5.56
C ASP A 326 21.38 -2.40 -4.73
N GLU A 327 21.68 -1.30 -5.41
CA GLU A 327 21.60 0.03 -4.82
C GLU A 327 20.20 0.59 -5.09
N GLY A 328 19.34 0.61 -4.06
CA GLY A 328 18.04 1.25 -4.17
C GLY A 328 16.86 0.34 -4.51
N GLY A 329 16.98 -1.00 -4.38
CA GLY A 329 15.89 -1.94 -4.61
C GLY A 329 15.57 -2.22 -6.08
N ARG A 330 16.38 -1.70 -7.01
CA ARG A 330 16.09 -1.79 -8.46
C ARG A 330 16.18 -3.21 -9.00
N LEU A 331 17.16 -3.99 -8.54
CA LEU A 331 17.32 -5.37 -9.01
C LEU A 331 16.21 -6.26 -8.47
N GLY A 332 15.83 -6.08 -7.20
CA GLY A 332 14.70 -6.76 -6.59
C GLY A 332 13.41 -6.49 -7.35
N PHE A 333 13.05 -5.22 -7.56
CA PHE A 333 11.85 -4.87 -8.31
C PHE A 333 11.90 -5.31 -9.78
N ALA A 334 13.08 -5.28 -10.42
CA ALA A 334 13.22 -5.79 -11.79
C ALA A 334 12.92 -7.28 -11.87
N TRP A 335 13.42 -8.04 -10.89
CA TRP A 335 13.16 -9.47 -10.81
C TRP A 335 11.67 -9.76 -10.58
N GLU A 336 11.04 -9.07 -9.63
CA GLU A 336 9.62 -9.23 -9.31
C GLU A 336 8.71 -8.87 -10.49
N LEU A 337 8.94 -7.72 -11.14
CA LEU A 337 8.20 -7.33 -12.33
C LEU A 337 8.37 -8.34 -13.47
N GLY A 338 9.59 -8.86 -13.67
CA GLY A 338 9.85 -9.91 -14.64
C GLY A 338 9.08 -11.20 -14.34
N TYR A 339 9.07 -11.63 -13.07
CA TYR A 339 8.34 -12.80 -12.61
C TYR A 339 6.83 -12.63 -12.79
N MET A 340 6.26 -11.52 -12.34
CA MET A 340 4.83 -11.20 -12.48
C MET A 340 4.42 -11.15 -13.96
N LYS A 341 5.24 -10.52 -14.80
CA LYS A 341 5.00 -10.46 -16.25
C LYS A 341 4.97 -11.84 -16.90
N ALA A 342 5.87 -12.74 -16.48
CA ALA A 342 5.88 -14.11 -16.94
C ALA A 342 4.63 -14.89 -16.51
N LEU A 343 4.17 -14.71 -15.26
CA LEU A 343 2.93 -15.29 -14.78
C LEU A 343 1.70 -14.77 -15.54
N ILE A 344 1.61 -13.46 -15.80
CA ILE A 344 0.54 -12.88 -16.61
C ILE A 344 0.52 -13.48 -18.02
N ALA A 345 1.69 -13.63 -18.65
CA ALA A 345 1.78 -14.23 -19.97
C ALA A 345 1.37 -15.71 -19.96
N ALA A 346 1.80 -16.48 -18.95
CA ALA A 346 1.45 -17.88 -18.79
C ALA A 346 -0.07 -18.09 -18.69
N VAL A 347 -0.75 -17.39 -17.78
CA VAL A 347 -2.21 -17.54 -17.60
C VAL A 347 -3.02 -17.09 -18.81
N ARG A 348 -2.51 -16.14 -19.61
CA ARG A 348 -3.14 -15.75 -20.88
C ARG A 348 -3.01 -16.79 -21.98
N SER A 349 -2.00 -17.65 -21.88
CA SER A 349 -1.76 -18.74 -22.85
C SER A 349 -2.49 -20.04 -22.50
N GLU A 350 -3.06 -20.17 -21.31
CA GLU A 350 -3.85 -21.32 -20.86
C GLU A 350 -5.29 -21.33 -21.45
N GLN A 351 -5.65 -20.33 -22.27
CA GLN A 351 -6.91 -20.24 -23.02
C GLN A 351 -6.75 -20.96 -24.36
#